data_ad862fdc3e53249d21af217cca88b9e3
#
_entry.id   ad862fdc3e53249d21af217cca88b9e3
#
_cell.length_a   1.000
_cell.length_b   1.000
_cell.length_c   1.000
_cell.angle_alpha   90.00
_cell.angle_beta   90.00
_cell.angle_gamma   90.00
#
_symmetry.space_group_name_H-M   'P 1'
#
loop_
_entity.id
_entity.type
_entity.pdbx_description
1 polymer ?
#
loop_
_entity_poly.entity_id
_entity_poly.type
_entity_poly.pdbx_seq_one_letter_code
_entity_poly.pdbx_strand_id
1 'polypeptide(L)'
;SPQNIDELLPPPIFHIDFKLYDINDIKKERRIAFNTLSSGEKQIIYVLSSFYYHLANLDSVSNFGYRPNHRKRSKIQEQNRNFVSTIQYRHVNIVFDEIELYFHPEMQRTFVSNLLDGLGQMKFKQLRSIQIMLVTHSPFILSDIPRENVLFLGKDGYPKRIEDMCTFGANIHSMLKHSFFLYNGSMGEYAQNTIKKIVDKLNFYNLVNQFRNIEKEVL
;
A
#
# COMPACT_ATOMS: atom_id res chain seq x y z
N SER A 1 -9.42 39.38 24.44
CA SER A 1 -9.83 38.50 23.36
C SER A 1 -8.63 37.73 22.89
N PRO A 2 -8.67 36.42 22.75
CA PRO A 2 -7.57 35.69 22.12
C PRO A 2 -7.47 36.21 20.70
N GLN A 3 -6.36 36.89 20.39
CA GLN A 3 -6.02 37.29 19.05
C GLN A 3 -5.91 35.99 18.23
N ASN A 4 -6.60 35.97 17.10
CA ASN A 4 -6.58 34.82 16.19
C ASN A 4 -5.14 34.60 15.76
N ILE A 5 -4.59 33.42 15.98
CA ILE A 5 -3.20 33.07 15.60
C ILE A 5 -2.99 33.31 14.10
N ASP A 6 -4.04 33.14 13.30
CA ASP A 6 -4.04 33.36 11.85
C ASP A 6 -3.77 34.84 11.47
N GLU A 7 -4.12 35.79 12.35
CA GLU A 7 -3.85 37.22 12.12
C GLU A 7 -2.40 37.61 12.46
N LEU A 8 -1.70 36.76 13.23
CA LEU A 8 -0.30 36.98 13.62
C LEU A 8 0.70 36.33 12.66
N LEU A 9 0.23 35.45 11.79
CA LEU A 9 1.09 34.82 10.79
C LEU A 9 1.32 35.79 9.63
N PRO A 10 2.58 36.03 9.24
CA PRO A 10 2.84 36.82 8.05
C PRO A 10 2.23 36.14 6.83
N PRO A 11 1.74 36.90 5.84
CA PRO A 11 1.21 36.31 4.62
C PRO A 11 2.27 35.38 4.00
N PRO A 12 1.87 34.27 3.35
CA PRO A 12 2.81 33.29 2.79
C PRO A 12 3.54 33.90 1.59
N ILE A 13 4.60 34.65 1.88
CA ILE A 13 5.47 35.29 0.88
C ILE A 13 6.59 34.34 0.42
N PHE A 14 6.71 33.18 1.06
CA PHE A 14 7.74 32.18 0.71
C PHE A 14 7.08 31.02 -0.04
N HIS A 15 7.69 30.68 -1.17
CA HIS A 15 7.38 29.45 -1.87
C HIS A 15 8.43 28.40 -1.52
N ILE A 16 7.99 27.23 -1.02
CA ILE A 16 8.90 26.17 -0.63
C ILE A 16 8.95 25.14 -1.76
N ASP A 17 10.13 24.99 -2.38
CA ASP A 17 10.38 23.96 -3.36
C ASP A 17 11.25 22.86 -2.78
N PHE A 18 10.78 21.62 -2.90
CA PHE A 18 11.57 20.45 -2.56
C PHE A 18 12.27 19.91 -3.80
N LYS A 19 13.59 19.75 -3.71
CA LYS A 19 14.40 19.12 -4.75
C LYS A 19 14.97 17.83 -4.21
N LEU A 20 14.66 16.74 -4.89
CA LEU A 20 15.15 15.40 -4.57
C LEU A 20 16.40 15.12 -5.40
N TYR A 21 17.32 14.36 -4.87
CA TYR A 21 18.48 13.83 -5.56
C TYR A 21 18.75 12.41 -5.13
N ASP A 22 19.33 11.63 -6.04
CA ASP A 22 19.73 10.27 -5.73
C ASP A 22 20.81 10.30 -4.66
N ILE A 23 20.64 9.50 -3.60
CA ILE A 23 21.60 9.38 -2.51
C ILE A 23 22.97 8.87 -3.01
N ASN A 24 22.98 8.11 -4.11
CA ASN A 24 24.18 7.57 -4.74
C ASN A 24 24.83 8.54 -5.71
N ASP A 25 24.17 9.66 -6.05
CA ASP A 25 24.75 10.71 -6.87
C ASP A 25 25.62 11.62 -6.02
N ILE A 26 26.91 11.23 -5.88
CA ILE A 26 27.91 11.94 -5.06
C ILE A 26 28.02 13.41 -5.45
N LYS A 27 27.84 13.73 -6.74
CA LYS A 27 27.93 15.10 -7.25
C LYS A 27 26.66 15.91 -7.09
N LYS A 28 25.53 15.27 -6.74
CA LYS A 28 24.19 15.89 -6.59
C LYS A 28 23.77 16.72 -7.83
N GLU A 29 24.21 16.29 -9.00
CA GLU A 29 23.98 17.02 -10.26
C GLU A 29 22.54 16.82 -10.76
N ARG A 30 21.96 15.62 -10.52
CA ARG A 30 20.60 15.30 -10.92
C ARG A 30 19.62 15.69 -9.81
N ARG A 31 19.01 16.85 -9.96
CA ARG A 31 17.98 17.34 -9.05
C ARG A 31 16.62 17.22 -9.73
N ILE A 32 15.69 16.54 -9.08
CA ILE A 32 14.30 16.41 -9.54
C ILE A 32 13.44 17.26 -8.61
N ALA A 33 12.66 18.18 -9.17
CA ALA A 33 11.73 18.94 -8.35
C ALA A 33 10.57 18.04 -7.91
N PHE A 34 10.14 18.10 -6.65
CA PHE A 34 9.05 17.29 -6.12
C PHE A 34 7.77 17.41 -6.97
N ASN A 35 7.51 18.60 -7.49
CA ASN A 35 6.34 18.88 -8.31
C ASN A 35 6.32 18.10 -9.65
N THR A 36 7.50 17.69 -10.14
CA THR A 36 7.63 16.94 -11.41
C THR A 36 7.51 15.44 -11.25
N LEU A 37 7.43 14.94 -10.00
CA LEU A 37 7.20 13.54 -9.73
C LEU A 37 5.82 13.10 -10.26
N SER A 38 5.74 11.85 -10.71
CA SER A 38 4.48 11.21 -11.05
C SER A 38 3.55 11.10 -9.84
N SER A 39 2.26 10.86 -10.10
CA SER A 39 1.27 10.65 -9.03
C SER A 39 1.65 9.49 -8.12
N GLY A 40 2.14 8.38 -8.68
CA GLY A 40 2.59 7.21 -7.90
C GLY A 40 3.81 7.52 -7.03
N GLU A 41 4.82 8.21 -7.55
CA GLU A 41 5.99 8.63 -6.78
C GLU A 41 5.62 9.56 -5.63
N LYS A 42 4.72 10.51 -5.87
CA LYS A 42 4.19 11.36 -4.80
C LYS A 42 3.43 10.55 -3.76
N GLN A 43 2.59 9.64 -4.22
CA GLN A 43 1.77 8.80 -3.33
C GLN A 43 2.64 7.95 -2.39
N ILE A 44 3.66 7.27 -2.88
CA ILE A 44 4.52 6.44 -2.04
C ILE A 44 5.28 7.28 -1.00
N ILE A 45 5.75 8.46 -1.39
CA ILE A 45 6.42 9.39 -0.46
C ILE A 45 5.43 9.86 0.61
N TYR A 46 4.22 10.26 0.24
CA TYR A 46 3.21 10.70 1.21
C TYR A 46 2.80 9.58 2.16
N VAL A 47 2.56 8.39 1.65
CA VAL A 47 2.15 7.25 2.47
C VAL A 47 3.24 6.90 3.49
N LEU A 48 4.47 6.68 3.03
CA LEU A 48 5.57 6.28 3.92
C LEU A 48 5.95 7.40 4.90
N SER A 49 6.05 8.65 4.43
CA SER A 49 6.40 9.76 5.33
C SER A 49 5.31 10.00 6.38
N SER A 50 4.05 9.97 6.00
CA SER A 50 2.93 10.10 6.93
C SER A 50 2.91 8.96 7.95
N PHE A 51 3.12 7.73 7.50
CA PHE A 51 3.19 6.55 8.35
C PHE A 51 4.29 6.69 9.41
N TYR A 52 5.53 6.96 9.00
CA TYR A 52 6.64 7.10 9.94
C TYR A 52 6.47 8.32 10.87
N TYR A 53 5.94 9.43 10.34
CA TYR A 53 5.65 10.62 11.13
C TYR A 53 4.65 10.34 12.24
N HIS A 54 3.54 9.67 11.95
CA HIS A 54 2.53 9.33 12.95
C HIS A 54 3.07 8.34 13.99
N LEU A 55 3.85 7.35 13.58
CA LEU A 55 4.49 6.42 14.52
C LEU A 55 5.48 7.15 15.46
N ALA A 56 6.30 8.04 14.91
CA ALA A 56 7.24 8.84 15.70
C ALA A 56 6.49 9.73 16.70
N ASN A 57 5.39 10.35 16.30
CA ASN A 57 4.54 11.15 17.19
C ASN A 57 3.93 10.31 18.30
N LEU A 58 3.36 9.15 17.99
CA LEU A 58 2.78 8.24 18.99
C LEU A 58 3.84 7.77 20.00
N ASP A 59 5.03 7.46 19.52
CA ASP A 59 6.13 7.04 20.36
C ASP A 59 6.71 8.18 21.22
N SER A 60 6.62 9.43 20.75
CA SER A 60 7.12 10.60 21.46
C SER A 60 6.26 11.05 22.62
N VAL A 61 5.00 10.59 22.71
CA VAL A 61 4.05 10.96 23.77
C VAL A 61 4.56 10.39 25.09
N SER A 62 5.27 11.21 25.84
CA SER A 62 5.71 10.89 27.21
C SER A 62 4.73 11.44 28.24
N ASN A 63 4.54 10.71 29.34
CA ASN A 63 3.77 11.23 30.48
C ASN A 63 4.48 12.46 31.06
N PHE A 64 4.15 13.62 30.57
CA PHE A 64 4.61 14.88 31.18
C PHE A 64 4.06 15.11 32.59
N GLY A 65 3.27 14.18 33.16
CA GLY A 65 2.58 14.31 34.43
C GLY A 65 3.11 13.48 35.59
N TYR A 66 3.84 12.40 35.35
CA TYR A 66 4.29 11.52 36.45
C TYR A 66 5.82 11.50 36.57
N ARG A 67 6.38 12.46 37.37
CA ARG A 67 7.68 12.30 37.95
C ARG A 67 7.47 11.80 39.40
N PRO A 68 7.71 10.52 39.71
CA PRO A 68 7.50 9.99 41.05
C PRO A 68 8.58 10.40 42.05
N ASN A 69 9.43 11.32 41.76
CA ASN A 69 10.45 11.79 42.74
C ASN A 69 10.76 13.25 42.47
N HIS A 70 10.22 14.13 43.30
CA HIS A 70 11.07 15.20 43.89
C HIS A 70 10.34 15.93 45.01
N ARG A 71 10.94 15.76 46.19
CA ARG A 71 11.01 16.68 47.34
C ARG A 71 10.11 17.93 47.25
N LYS A 72 9.16 17.96 48.21
CA LYS A 72 8.51 19.15 48.80
C LYS A 72 8.49 20.39 47.87
N ARG A 73 7.43 20.55 47.10
CA ARG A 73 6.99 21.83 46.59
C ARG A 73 5.69 22.22 47.26
N SER A 74 5.63 23.53 47.63
CA SER A 74 4.57 24.16 48.43
C SER A 74 3.17 23.87 47.89
N LYS A 75 2.23 23.63 48.81
CA LYS A 75 0.81 23.31 48.58
C LYS A 75 0.01 24.32 47.75
N ILE A 76 0.59 25.43 47.34
CA ILE A 76 -0.12 26.53 46.64
C ILE A 76 -0.11 26.38 45.13
N GLN A 77 0.72 25.49 44.55
CA GLN A 77 0.78 25.30 43.07
C GLN A 77 0.00 24.09 42.56
N GLU A 78 -0.67 23.33 43.42
CA GLU A 78 -1.43 22.13 42.99
C GLU A 78 -2.87 22.42 42.53
N GLN A 79 -3.42 23.59 42.78
CA GLN A 79 -4.84 23.85 42.58
C GLN A 79 -5.21 24.28 41.12
N ASN A 80 -4.27 24.54 40.24
CA ASN A 80 -4.55 25.03 38.86
C ASN A 80 -3.89 24.25 37.73
N ARG A 81 -3.56 22.98 37.93
CA ARG A 81 -3.14 22.12 36.80
C ARG A 81 -4.27 21.16 36.48
N ASN A 82 -5.03 21.48 35.43
CA ASN A 82 -5.77 20.48 34.70
C ASN A 82 -4.74 19.44 34.21
N PHE A 83 -4.62 18.32 34.92
CA PHE A 83 -3.83 17.19 34.49
C PHE A 83 -4.52 16.62 33.25
N VAL A 84 -4.12 17.07 32.07
CA VAL A 84 -4.44 16.36 30.85
C VAL A 84 -3.61 15.07 30.91
N SER A 85 -4.26 13.98 31.32
CA SER A 85 -3.64 12.66 31.26
C SER A 85 -3.42 12.32 29.78
N THR A 86 -2.17 12.39 29.35
CA THR A 86 -1.82 12.03 27.98
C THR A 86 -1.88 10.51 27.85
N ILE A 87 -2.71 10.00 26.95
CA ILE A 87 -2.82 8.57 26.70
C ILE A 87 -1.56 8.10 25.99
N GLN A 88 -0.90 7.10 26.54
CA GLN A 88 0.23 6.43 25.92
C GLN A 88 -0.23 5.17 25.18
N TYR A 89 0.09 5.12 23.91
CA TYR A 89 -0.15 3.93 23.09
C TYR A 89 1.08 3.04 23.12
N ARG A 90 0.90 1.76 23.41
CA ARG A 90 1.96 0.73 23.37
C ARG A 90 1.80 -0.21 22.19
N HIS A 91 0.58 -0.35 21.71
CA HIS A 91 0.21 -1.23 20.61
C HIS A 91 -0.57 -0.41 19.59
N VAL A 92 -0.18 -0.50 18.34
CA VAL A 92 -0.78 0.26 17.24
C VAL A 92 -1.16 -0.70 16.13
N ASN A 93 -2.41 -0.60 15.68
CA ASN A 93 -2.91 -1.31 14.50
C ASN A 93 -3.09 -0.29 13.38
N ILE A 94 -2.53 -0.58 12.24
CA ILE A 94 -2.55 0.29 11.06
C ILE A 94 -3.16 -0.49 9.91
N VAL A 95 -4.10 0.12 9.22
CA VAL A 95 -4.73 -0.43 8.03
C VAL A 95 -4.35 0.43 6.84
N PHE A 96 -3.75 -0.18 5.86
CA PHE A 96 -3.55 0.41 4.54
C PHE A 96 -4.60 -0.17 3.60
N ASP A 97 -5.45 0.68 3.07
CA ASP A 97 -6.54 0.30 2.19
C ASP A 97 -6.23 0.81 0.78
N GLU A 98 -6.05 -0.14 -0.16
CA GLU A 98 -5.78 0.10 -1.60
C GLU A 98 -4.73 1.19 -1.89
N ILE A 99 -3.67 1.23 -1.09
CA ILE A 99 -2.63 2.28 -1.20
C ILE A 99 -1.90 2.26 -2.54
N GLU A 100 -1.94 1.12 -3.22
CA GLU A 100 -1.25 0.87 -4.48
C GLU A 100 -1.97 1.40 -5.73
N LEU A 101 -3.13 2.03 -5.60
CA LEU A 101 -3.96 2.45 -6.75
C LEU A 101 -3.21 3.26 -7.82
N TYR A 102 -2.28 4.09 -7.41
CA TYR A 102 -1.47 4.91 -8.33
C TYR A 102 -0.04 4.38 -8.52
N PHE A 103 0.29 3.24 -7.92
CA PHE A 103 1.64 2.70 -7.98
C PHE A 103 1.89 1.99 -9.30
N HIS A 104 2.99 2.36 -9.95
CA HIS A 104 3.54 1.53 -11.03
C HIS A 104 3.88 0.13 -10.48
N PRO A 105 3.75 -0.95 -11.28
CA PRO A 105 4.06 -2.32 -10.83
C PRO A 105 5.37 -2.47 -10.07
N GLU A 106 6.43 -1.77 -10.49
CA GLU A 106 7.72 -1.78 -9.78
C GLU A 106 7.64 -1.17 -8.38
N MET A 107 6.83 -0.12 -8.19
CA MET A 107 6.59 0.46 -6.87
C MET A 107 5.78 -0.49 -5.97
N GLN A 108 4.80 -1.21 -6.54
CA GLN A 108 4.05 -2.22 -5.80
C GLN A 108 4.97 -3.34 -5.33
N ARG A 109 5.90 -3.78 -6.19
CA ARG A 109 6.88 -4.83 -5.90
C ARG A 109 7.85 -4.46 -4.77
N THR A 110 8.23 -3.19 -4.66
CA THR A 110 9.20 -2.72 -3.67
C THR A 110 8.56 -2.15 -2.41
N PHE A 111 7.24 -2.02 -2.37
CA PHE A 111 6.54 -1.31 -1.31
C PHE A 111 6.75 -1.94 0.07
N VAL A 112 6.56 -3.24 0.20
CA VAL A 112 6.67 -3.94 1.49
C VAL A 112 8.10 -3.88 2.01
N SER A 113 9.11 -4.07 1.14
CA SER A 113 10.51 -3.94 1.49
C SER A 113 10.82 -2.52 2.03
N ASN A 114 10.43 -1.48 1.28
CA ASN A 114 10.66 -0.09 1.69
C ASN A 114 9.97 0.24 3.02
N LEU A 115 8.76 -0.29 3.25
CA LEU A 115 8.03 -0.12 4.49
C LEU A 115 8.76 -0.77 5.67
N LEU A 116 9.26 -1.98 5.50
CA LEU A 116 9.98 -2.71 6.55
C LEU A 116 11.35 -2.11 6.82
N ASP A 117 12.07 -1.70 5.77
CA ASP A 117 13.39 -1.07 5.90
C ASP A 117 13.30 0.25 6.67
N GLY A 118 12.28 1.07 6.38
CA GLY A 118 12.05 2.29 7.11
C GLY A 118 11.68 2.04 8.58
N LEU A 119 10.83 1.04 8.85
CA LEU A 119 10.53 0.63 10.23
C LEU A 119 11.77 0.15 10.98
N GLY A 120 12.64 -0.61 10.31
CA GLY A 120 13.90 -1.10 10.89
C GLY A 120 14.87 0.02 11.29
N GLN A 121 14.77 1.18 10.67
CA GLN A 121 15.57 2.36 11.01
C GLN A 121 15.01 3.14 12.20
N MET A 122 13.74 2.95 12.56
CA MET A 122 13.10 3.63 13.68
C MET A 122 13.49 2.99 15.02
N LYS A 123 13.72 3.84 16.03
CA LYS A 123 13.99 3.40 17.40
C LYS A 123 12.83 3.80 18.28
N PHE A 124 11.97 2.84 18.62
CA PHE A 124 10.83 3.05 19.48
C PHE A 124 11.20 2.98 20.96
N LYS A 125 10.66 3.91 21.76
CA LYS A 125 10.85 3.98 23.21
C LYS A 125 9.62 3.47 23.96
N GLN A 126 8.45 3.79 23.47
CA GLN A 126 7.15 3.53 24.08
C GLN A 126 6.37 2.44 23.37
N LEU A 127 6.37 2.46 22.05
CA LEU A 127 5.67 1.47 21.22
C LEU A 127 6.32 0.09 21.37
N ARG A 128 5.49 -0.90 21.64
CA ARG A 128 5.88 -2.30 21.87
C ARG A 128 5.53 -3.21 20.70
N SER A 129 4.43 -2.93 20.03
CA SER A 129 4.02 -3.67 18.86
C SER A 129 3.32 -2.76 17.85
N ILE A 130 3.56 -3.06 16.60
CA ILE A 130 2.92 -2.44 15.43
C ILE A 130 2.38 -3.59 14.61
N GLN A 131 1.07 -3.60 14.40
CA GLN A 131 0.41 -4.52 13.49
C GLN A 131 0.00 -3.76 12.25
N ILE A 132 0.38 -4.27 11.09
CA ILE A 132 0.06 -3.67 9.80
C ILE A 132 -0.84 -4.63 9.04
N MET A 133 -1.99 -4.14 8.61
CA MET A 133 -2.93 -4.84 7.74
C MET A 133 -2.95 -4.12 6.38
N LEU A 134 -2.70 -4.88 5.33
CA LEU A 134 -2.76 -4.41 3.94
C LEU A 134 -4.04 -4.96 3.31
N VAL A 135 -4.94 -4.09 2.91
CA VAL A 135 -6.10 -4.43 2.05
C VAL A 135 -5.69 -4.07 0.64
N THR A 136 -5.60 -5.08 -0.23
CA THR A 136 -4.95 -4.89 -1.53
C THR A 136 -5.52 -5.80 -2.60
N HIS A 137 -5.49 -5.33 -3.84
CA HIS A 137 -5.71 -6.11 -5.05
C HIS A 137 -4.42 -6.38 -5.82
N SER A 138 -3.24 -6.07 -5.24
CA SER A 138 -1.95 -6.23 -5.90
C SER A 138 -1.34 -7.61 -5.66
N PRO A 139 -1.09 -8.39 -6.71
CA PRO A 139 -0.35 -9.64 -6.59
C PRO A 139 1.12 -9.41 -6.20
N PHE A 140 1.67 -8.24 -6.49
CA PHE A 140 3.03 -7.88 -6.11
C PHE A 140 3.17 -7.75 -4.59
N ILE A 141 2.25 -7.02 -3.95
CA ILE A 141 2.22 -6.89 -2.49
C ILE A 141 1.96 -8.27 -1.85
N LEU A 142 1.02 -9.03 -2.42
CA LEU A 142 0.69 -10.36 -1.91
C LEU A 142 1.89 -11.32 -1.95
N SER A 143 2.79 -11.18 -2.94
CA SER A 143 3.96 -12.05 -3.06
C SER A 143 5.01 -11.85 -1.96
N ASP A 144 4.93 -10.76 -1.22
CA ASP A 144 5.81 -10.49 -0.06
C ASP A 144 5.22 -10.95 1.28
N ILE A 145 3.99 -11.48 1.27
CA ILE A 145 3.27 -11.86 2.51
C ILE A 145 3.15 -13.39 2.60
N PRO A 146 3.60 -14.01 3.72
CA PRO A 146 3.40 -15.44 3.97
C PRO A 146 1.92 -15.82 3.94
N ARG A 147 1.63 -17.01 3.43
CA ARG A 147 0.25 -17.53 3.23
C ARG A 147 -0.60 -17.49 4.49
N GLU A 148 0.01 -17.77 5.62
CA GLU A 148 -0.65 -17.81 6.94
C GLU A 148 -1.16 -16.44 7.38
N ASN A 149 -0.58 -15.37 6.83
CA ASN A 149 -0.94 -13.99 7.13
C ASN A 149 -1.89 -13.37 6.08
N VAL A 150 -2.40 -14.20 5.15
CA VAL A 150 -3.28 -13.73 4.07
C VAL A 150 -4.69 -14.24 4.27
N LEU A 151 -5.66 -13.32 4.26
CA LEU A 151 -7.07 -13.60 4.22
C LEU A 151 -7.61 -13.30 2.82
N PHE A 152 -8.10 -14.33 2.12
CA PHE A 152 -8.78 -14.13 0.85
C PHE A 152 -10.28 -13.93 1.10
N LEU A 153 -10.86 -12.92 0.45
CA LEU A 153 -12.29 -12.66 0.48
C LEU A 153 -12.92 -13.05 -0.86
N GLY A 154 -14.05 -13.76 -0.82
CA GLY A 154 -14.84 -14.05 -1.99
C GLY A 154 -15.63 -12.82 -2.49
N LYS A 155 -16.29 -12.96 -3.63
CA LYS A 155 -17.19 -11.91 -4.18
C LYS A 155 -18.36 -11.57 -3.26
N ASP A 156 -18.70 -12.49 -2.38
CA ASP A 156 -19.73 -12.37 -1.34
C ASP A 156 -19.22 -11.70 -0.06
N GLY A 157 -17.92 -11.32 -0.02
CA GLY A 157 -17.27 -10.72 1.14
C GLY A 157 -16.90 -11.71 2.25
N TYR A 158 -17.16 -13.01 2.07
CA TYR A 158 -16.80 -14.02 3.06
C TYR A 158 -15.38 -14.57 2.85
N PRO A 159 -14.73 -15.03 3.93
CA PRO A 159 -13.43 -15.68 3.85
C PRO A 159 -13.46 -16.90 2.94
N LYS A 160 -12.55 -16.96 1.98
CA LYS A 160 -12.39 -18.11 1.10
C LYS A 160 -11.07 -18.81 1.36
N ARG A 161 -11.11 -20.11 1.60
CA ARG A 161 -9.88 -20.91 1.61
C ARG A 161 -9.49 -21.23 0.17
N ILE A 162 -8.25 -20.89 -0.18
CA ILE A 162 -7.62 -21.31 -1.42
C ILE A 162 -6.59 -22.34 -1.02
N GLU A 163 -6.86 -23.61 -1.32
CA GLU A 163 -5.95 -24.71 -1.02
C GLU A 163 -4.78 -24.68 -1.99
N ASP A 164 -3.62 -25.16 -1.55
CA ASP A 164 -2.39 -25.34 -2.35
C ASP A 164 -1.78 -24.09 -2.99
N MET A 165 -2.03 -22.91 -2.42
CA MET A 165 -1.46 -21.68 -2.92
C MET A 165 -0.39 -21.13 -2.00
N CYS A 166 0.87 -21.13 -2.46
CA CYS A 166 1.92 -20.31 -1.88
C CYS A 166 1.74 -18.86 -2.30
N THR A 167 1.89 -17.92 -1.36
CA THR A 167 1.90 -16.48 -1.66
C THR A 167 3.31 -15.94 -1.64
N PHE A 168 4.08 -16.23 -0.61
CA PHE A 168 5.44 -15.72 -0.45
C PHE A 168 6.37 -16.24 -1.55
N GLY A 169 6.94 -15.31 -2.33
CA GLY A 169 7.81 -15.62 -3.46
C GLY A 169 7.11 -16.29 -4.65
N ALA A 170 5.77 -16.30 -4.67
CA ALA A 170 5.00 -16.92 -5.73
C ALA A 170 5.05 -16.12 -7.03
N ASN A 171 4.89 -16.82 -8.16
CA ASN A 171 4.80 -16.19 -9.46
C ASN A 171 3.51 -15.37 -9.58
N ILE A 172 3.65 -14.11 -9.96
CA ILE A 172 2.54 -13.16 -10.07
C ILE A 172 1.45 -13.64 -11.05
N HIS A 173 1.83 -14.25 -12.19
CA HIS A 173 0.88 -14.77 -13.15
C HIS A 173 0.03 -15.92 -12.57
N SER A 174 0.65 -16.78 -11.78
CA SER A 174 -0.07 -17.85 -11.07
C SER A 174 -1.04 -17.28 -10.04
N MET A 175 -0.61 -16.25 -9.30
CA MET A 175 -1.47 -15.59 -8.32
C MET A 175 -2.64 -14.86 -8.98
N LEU A 176 -2.42 -14.14 -10.08
CA LEU A 176 -3.50 -13.51 -10.84
C LEU A 176 -4.56 -14.52 -11.27
N LYS A 177 -4.15 -15.70 -11.73
CA LYS A 177 -5.06 -16.74 -12.19
C LYS A 177 -5.87 -17.38 -11.05
N HIS A 178 -5.27 -17.58 -9.88
CA HIS A 178 -5.88 -18.34 -8.79
C HIS A 178 -6.47 -17.46 -7.69
N SER A 179 -5.82 -16.34 -7.35
CA SER A 179 -6.19 -15.51 -6.19
C SER A 179 -7.16 -14.39 -6.52
N PHE A 180 -7.01 -13.82 -7.71
CA PHE A 180 -7.80 -12.64 -8.12
C PHE A 180 -9.04 -13.00 -8.93
N PHE A 181 -9.44 -14.28 -8.91
CA PHE A 181 -10.70 -14.77 -9.49
C PHE A 181 -10.86 -14.43 -10.99
N LEU A 182 -9.76 -14.45 -11.76
CA LEU A 182 -9.82 -14.33 -13.22
C LEU A 182 -10.33 -15.64 -13.83
N TYR A 183 -11.60 -15.94 -13.60
CA TYR A 183 -12.24 -17.19 -14.07
C TYR A 183 -12.26 -17.31 -15.59
N ASN A 184 -12.27 -16.19 -16.31
CA ASN A 184 -12.37 -16.14 -17.75
C ASN A 184 -10.99 -16.04 -18.46
N GLY A 185 -9.89 -16.27 -17.73
CA GLY A 185 -8.52 -16.18 -18.27
C GLY A 185 -7.89 -14.81 -18.17
N SER A 186 -6.64 -14.72 -18.65
CA SER A 186 -5.80 -13.51 -18.57
C SER A 186 -5.81 -12.69 -19.87
N MET A 187 -6.68 -13.03 -20.83
CA MET A 187 -6.82 -12.32 -22.10
C MET A 187 -7.95 -11.29 -22.01
N GLY A 188 -7.77 -10.14 -22.66
CA GLY A 188 -8.83 -9.14 -22.77
C GLY A 188 -10.07 -9.71 -23.48
N GLU A 189 -11.26 -9.41 -22.98
CA GLU A 189 -12.53 -9.99 -23.44
C GLU A 189 -12.79 -9.75 -24.96
N TYR A 190 -12.47 -8.56 -25.45
CA TYR A 190 -12.62 -8.26 -26.89
C TYR A 190 -11.75 -9.19 -27.76
N ALA A 191 -10.47 -9.37 -27.38
CA ALA A 191 -9.56 -10.25 -28.11
C ALA A 191 -10.04 -11.71 -28.03
N GLN A 192 -10.44 -12.16 -26.86
CA GLN A 192 -10.97 -13.51 -26.64
C GLN A 192 -12.20 -13.78 -27.52
N ASN A 193 -13.17 -12.87 -27.51
CA ASN A 193 -14.38 -12.98 -28.32
C ASN A 193 -14.08 -12.93 -29.84
N THR A 194 -13.11 -12.12 -30.26
CA THR A 194 -12.70 -12.02 -31.66
C THR A 194 -12.03 -13.32 -32.12
N ILE A 195 -11.11 -13.85 -31.33
CA ILE A 195 -10.44 -15.14 -31.62
C ILE A 195 -11.47 -16.25 -31.68
N LYS A 196 -12.40 -16.33 -30.73
CA LYS A 196 -13.46 -17.33 -30.72
C LYS A 196 -14.30 -17.27 -32.03
N LYS A 197 -14.73 -16.10 -32.44
CA LYS A 197 -15.46 -15.92 -33.69
C LYS A 197 -14.69 -16.41 -34.94
N ILE A 198 -13.37 -16.18 -34.95
CA ILE A 198 -12.50 -16.63 -36.05
C ILE A 198 -12.38 -18.16 -36.03
N VAL A 199 -12.13 -18.75 -34.86
CA VAL A 199 -12.04 -20.19 -34.68
C VAL A 199 -13.33 -20.88 -35.08
N ASP A 200 -14.49 -20.35 -34.68
CA ASP A 200 -15.82 -20.90 -35.05
C ASP A 200 -16.03 -20.85 -36.53
N LYS A 201 -15.65 -19.77 -37.22
CA LYS A 201 -15.71 -19.68 -38.66
C LYS A 201 -14.79 -20.67 -39.38
N LEU A 202 -13.56 -20.86 -38.88
CA LEU A 202 -12.61 -21.82 -39.46
C LEU A 202 -13.10 -23.25 -39.28
N ASN A 203 -13.64 -23.59 -38.14
CA ASN A 203 -14.22 -24.91 -37.88
C ASN A 203 -15.40 -25.18 -38.78
N PHE A 204 -16.28 -24.20 -38.98
CA PHE A 204 -17.37 -24.30 -39.94
C PHE A 204 -16.89 -24.53 -41.38
N TYR A 205 -15.86 -23.80 -41.82
CA TYR A 205 -15.25 -23.96 -43.15
C TYR A 205 -14.64 -25.36 -43.33
N ASN A 206 -13.94 -25.86 -42.34
CA ASN A 206 -13.36 -27.20 -42.37
C ASN A 206 -14.45 -28.28 -42.45
N LEU A 207 -15.55 -28.12 -41.74
CA LEU A 207 -16.67 -29.03 -41.77
C LEU A 207 -17.33 -29.06 -43.15
N VAL A 208 -17.57 -27.89 -43.77
CA VAL A 208 -18.13 -27.79 -45.12
C VAL A 208 -17.23 -28.43 -46.16
N ASN A 209 -15.91 -28.26 -46.03
CA ASN A 209 -14.95 -28.89 -46.95
C ASN A 209 -14.92 -30.43 -46.81
N GLN A 210 -15.04 -30.94 -45.58
CA GLN A 210 -15.17 -32.39 -45.38
C GLN A 210 -16.42 -32.94 -46.03
N PHE A 211 -17.56 -32.33 -45.88
CA PHE A 211 -18.81 -32.76 -46.55
C PHE A 211 -18.67 -32.72 -48.09
N ARG A 212 -18.07 -31.69 -48.69
CA ARG A 212 -17.84 -31.61 -50.12
C ARG A 212 -16.93 -32.72 -50.66
N ASN A 213 -15.95 -33.14 -49.87
CA ASN A 213 -15.05 -34.22 -50.26
C ASN A 213 -15.75 -35.57 -50.21
N ILE A 214 -16.62 -35.81 -49.22
CA ILE A 214 -17.41 -37.04 -49.10
C ILE A 214 -18.43 -37.15 -50.30
N GLU A 215 -19.08 -36.04 -50.69
CA GLU A 215 -19.96 -36.03 -51.82
C GLU A 215 -19.22 -36.41 -53.16
N LYS A 216 -17.92 -36.02 -53.29
CA LYS A 216 -17.12 -36.36 -54.47
C LYS A 216 -16.63 -37.81 -54.51
N GLU A 217 -16.57 -38.47 -53.32
CA GLU A 217 -16.16 -39.88 -53.26
C GLU A 217 -17.34 -40.84 -53.42
N VAL A 218 -18.58 -40.36 -53.34
CA VAL A 218 -19.82 -41.18 -53.42
C VAL A 218 -20.45 -41.10 -54.84
N LEU A 219 -20.03 -40.19 -55.71
CA LEU A 219 -20.40 -40.01 -57.12
C LEU A 219 -19.35 -40.62 -58.04
#